data_34eeb121ad0665182f1dd6131e3adbb3
#
_entry.id   34eeb121ad0665182f1dd6131e3adbb3
#
_cell.length_a   1.000
_cell.length_b   1.000
_cell.length_c   1.000
_cell.angle_alpha   90.00
_cell.angle_beta   90.00
_cell.angle_gamma   90.00
#
_symmetry.space_group_name_H-M   'P 1'
#
loop_
_entity.id
_entity.type
_entity.pdbx_description
1 polymer ?
#
loop_
_entity_poly.entity_id
_entity_poly.type
_entity_poly.pdbx_seq_one_letter_code
_entity_poly.pdbx_strand_id
1 'polypeptide(L)'
;MAVTNEVQLQVNNIHMAFGGVQALMGISFEVKKGEIFSIIGPNGAGKTVLLNCINGLYHPQKGKVEFDEKDITQSRPYQRAKMGISRTFQKLELFKGATVLDNIRLGRHIHLKTGLLSGSLYFGKTAREEIEHRDFIEREIIDLLEIEHIRDKMVGMLPYGLQKRVELARALALNPKIILLDEPLAGLNLEEVEDMARFILDINEEERWQTTCVLVEHDMGVVMDISHRVMALNFGEKIAEGTPLEVQKNPNVIKAYLGEAEDLYVTRR
;
A
#
# COMPACT_ATOMS: atom_id res chain seq x y z
N MET A 1 7.23 17.94 1.06
CA MET A 1 6.76 18.65 2.28
C MET A 1 7.38 18.05 3.53
N ALA A 2 7.54 18.78 4.62
CA ALA A 2 8.03 18.19 5.87
C ALA A 2 6.94 17.29 6.47
N VAL A 3 7.31 16.07 6.88
CA VAL A 3 6.44 15.16 7.64
C VAL A 3 5.86 15.92 8.83
N THR A 4 4.55 15.89 9.01
CA THR A 4 3.92 16.55 10.14
C THR A 4 4.15 15.78 11.43
N ASN A 5 3.91 16.40 12.59
CA ASN A 5 3.94 15.68 13.88
C ASN A 5 2.60 14.97 14.19
N GLU A 6 1.59 15.09 13.32
CA GLU A 6 0.27 14.50 13.49
C GLU A 6 0.32 13.00 13.16
N VAL A 7 -0.09 12.16 14.13
CA VAL A 7 -0.19 10.71 13.92
C VAL A 7 -1.45 10.41 13.13
N GLN A 8 -1.30 9.77 11.99
CA GLN A 8 -2.42 9.39 11.12
C GLN A 8 -2.87 7.94 11.31
N LEU A 9 -1.92 7.03 11.45
CA LEU A 9 -2.19 5.62 11.72
C LEU A 9 -1.47 5.23 13.01
N GLN A 10 -2.19 4.61 13.95
CA GLN A 10 -1.62 4.07 15.18
C GLN A 10 -1.98 2.59 15.31
N VAL A 11 -0.96 1.79 15.54
CA VAL A 11 -1.07 0.34 15.76
C VAL A 11 -0.57 0.05 17.15
N ASN A 12 -1.43 -0.51 18.01
CA ASN A 12 -1.15 -0.73 19.42
C ASN A 12 -1.29 -2.19 19.80
N ASN A 13 -0.18 -2.82 20.19
CA ASN A 13 -0.10 -4.15 20.80
C ASN A 13 -0.85 -5.23 20.01
N ILE A 14 -0.67 -5.28 18.68
CA ILE A 14 -1.35 -6.22 17.79
C ILE A 14 -0.79 -7.62 17.97
N HIS A 15 -1.68 -8.57 18.25
CA HIS A 15 -1.41 -10.00 18.26
C HIS A 15 -2.28 -10.71 17.23
N MET A 16 -1.65 -11.63 16.48
CA MET A 16 -2.35 -12.45 15.48
C MET A 16 -1.73 -13.84 15.40
N ALA A 17 -2.57 -14.87 15.48
CA ALA A 17 -2.14 -16.26 15.35
C ALA A 17 -3.07 -17.05 14.43
N PHE A 18 -2.52 -18.03 13.73
CA PHE A 18 -3.23 -18.95 12.84
C PHE A 18 -2.87 -20.39 13.20
N GLY A 19 -3.85 -21.19 13.63
CA GLY A 19 -3.65 -22.62 13.90
C GLY A 19 -2.50 -22.92 14.88
N GLY A 20 -2.25 -22.05 15.87
CA GLY A 20 -1.15 -22.20 16.84
C GLY A 20 0.16 -21.50 16.46
N VAL A 21 0.31 -21.02 15.24
CA VAL A 21 1.47 -20.22 14.80
C VAL A 21 1.20 -18.75 15.10
N GLN A 22 2.05 -18.13 15.94
CA GLN A 22 1.97 -16.70 16.22
C GLN A 22 2.62 -15.92 15.08
N ALA A 23 1.80 -15.19 14.32
CA ALA A 23 2.25 -14.38 13.19
C ALA A 23 2.60 -12.95 13.59
N LEU A 24 1.98 -12.39 14.64
CA LEU A 24 2.29 -11.09 15.23
C LEU A 24 2.23 -11.19 16.75
N MET A 25 3.23 -10.62 17.43
CA MET A 25 3.44 -10.72 18.87
C MET A 25 3.62 -9.32 19.49
N GLY A 26 2.51 -8.59 19.68
CA GLY A 26 2.53 -7.31 20.38
C GLY A 26 3.10 -6.14 19.56
N ILE A 27 2.85 -6.12 18.26
CA ILE A 27 3.36 -5.07 17.37
C ILE A 27 2.71 -3.73 17.70
N SER A 28 3.56 -2.71 17.92
CA SER A 28 3.15 -1.33 18.16
C SER A 28 4.03 -0.36 17.38
N PHE A 29 3.41 0.56 16.66
CA PHE A 29 4.06 1.66 15.94
C PHE A 29 3.02 2.72 15.56
N GLU A 30 3.51 3.86 15.11
CA GLU A 30 2.70 4.94 14.57
C GLU A 30 3.23 5.39 13.21
N VAL A 31 2.36 5.92 12.36
CA VAL A 31 2.72 6.54 11.09
C VAL A 31 2.18 7.96 11.07
N LYS A 32 3.06 8.91 10.78
CA LYS A 32 2.71 10.33 10.72
C LYS A 32 2.12 10.69 9.37
N LYS A 33 1.32 11.72 9.33
CA LYS A 33 0.74 12.23 8.08
C LYS A 33 1.81 12.75 7.14
N GLY A 34 1.76 12.30 5.89
CA GLY A 34 2.75 12.61 4.87
C GLY A 34 4.06 11.83 5.02
N GLU A 35 4.11 10.81 5.86
CA GLU A 35 5.29 9.95 6.04
C GLU A 35 5.32 8.82 5.03
N ILE A 36 6.48 8.51 4.48
CA ILE A 36 6.78 7.20 3.87
C ILE A 36 7.40 6.33 4.95
N PHE A 37 6.60 5.40 5.47
CA PHE A 37 6.98 4.48 6.53
C PHE A 37 7.16 3.08 5.94
N SER A 38 8.37 2.54 6.00
CA SER A 38 8.65 1.21 5.46
C SER A 38 8.72 0.13 6.52
N ILE A 39 8.20 -1.05 6.17
CA ILE A 39 8.22 -2.25 7.00
C ILE A 39 9.07 -3.29 6.27
N ILE A 40 10.20 -3.65 6.86
CA ILE A 40 11.14 -4.62 6.30
C ILE A 40 11.21 -5.88 7.17
N GLY A 41 11.85 -6.91 6.67
CA GLY A 41 12.08 -8.16 7.42
C GLY A 41 12.10 -9.37 6.50
N PRO A 42 12.62 -10.51 6.98
CA PRO A 42 12.66 -11.77 6.25
C PRO A 42 11.29 -12.26 5.81
N ASN A 43 11.29 -13.28 4.92
CA ASN A 43 10.07 -13.98 4.56
C ASN A 43 9.46 -14.66 5.79
N GLY A 44 8.14 -14.56 5.95
CA GLY A 44 7.47 -15.08 7.15
C GLY A 44 7.57 -14.19 8.41
N ALA A 45 8.22 -13.03 8.36
CA ALA A 45 8.32 -12.12 9.51
C ALA A 45 6.97 -11.52 9.97
N GLY A 46 5.87 -11.67 9.19
CA GLY A 46 4.54 -11.17 9.54
C GLY A 46 4.12 -9.88 8.81
N LYS A 47 4.92 -9.36 7.89
CA LYS A 47 4.68 -8.08 7.19
C LYS A 47 3.29 -8.01 6.53
N THR A 48 2.96 -8.96 5.66
CA THR A 48 1.66 -9.02 4.96
C THR A 48 0.50 -9.26 5.94
N VAL A 49 0.71 -10.04 7.02
CA VAL A 49 -0.29 -10.22 8.08
C VAL A 49 -0.59 -8.89 8.77
N LEU A 50 0.43 -8.10 9.06
CA LEU A 50 0.29 -6.77 9.64
C LEU A 50 -0.51 -5.83 8.71
N LEU A 51 -0.16 -5.78 7.41
CA LEU A 51 -0.95 -5.01 6.43
C LEU A 51 -2.40 -5.50 6.34
N ASN A 52 -2.64 -6.82 6.46
CA ASN A 52 -4.00 -7.39 6.48
C ASN A 52 -4.78 -6.92 7.72
N CYS A 53 -4.12 -6.78 8.88
CA CYS A 53 -4.74 -6.23 10.08
C CYS A 53 -5.05 -4.73 9.89
N ILE A 54 -4.15 -3.95 9.29
CA ILE A 54 -4.36 -2.51 9.02
C ILE A 54 -5.45 -2.30 7.96
N ASN A 55 -5.57 -3.15 6.94
CA ASN A 55 -6.60 -3.05 5.91
C ASN A 55 -7.95 -3.65 6.33
N GLY A 56 -8.02 -4.41 7.44
CA GLY A 56 -9.24 -5.02 7.95
C GLY A 56 -9.64 -6.34 7.30
N LEU A 57 -8.74 -6.96 6.54
CA LEU A 57 -8.90 -8.34 6.08
C LEU A 57 -8.79 -9.33 7.23
N TYR A 58 -7.93 -9.02 8.21
CA TYR A 58 -7.84 -9.76 9.46
C TYR A 58 -8.20 -8.84 10.63
N HIS A 59 -8.95 -9.38 11.58
CA HIS A 59 -9.19 -8.73 12.86
C HIS A 59 -8.21 -9.29 13.88
N PRO A 60 -7.33 -8.46 14.48
CA PRO A 60 -6.36 -8.93 15.46
C PRO A 60 -7.05 -9.51 16.70
N GLN A 61 -6.47 -10.54 17.29
CA GLN A 61 -6.99 -11.19 18.50
C GLN A 61 -6.82 -10.32 19.74
N LYS A 62 -5.77 -9.47 19.75
CA LYS A 62 -5.51 -8.45 20.77
C LYS A 62 -4.92 -7.22 20.14
N GLY A 63 -5.09 -6.09 20.79
CA GLY A 63 -4.57 -4.81 20.35
C GLY A 63 -5.60 -3.98 19.58
N LYS A 64 -5.15 -2.86 19.05
CA LYS A 64 -6.00 -1.82 18.48
C LYS A 64 -5.33 -1.18 17.26
N VAL A 65 -6.14 -0.85 16.24
CA VAL A 65 -5.73 -0.06 15.08
C VAL A 65 -6.59 1.21 15.06
N GLU A 66 -5.94 2.37 15.05
CA GLU A 66 -6.59 3.68 14.98
C GLU A 66 -6.13 4.43 13.73
N PHE A 67 -7.05 5.10 13.07
CA PHE A 67 -6.82 5.92 11.89
C PHE A 67 -7.53 7.26 12.02
N ASP A 68 -6.81 8.37 11.87
CA ASP A 68 -7.32 9.73 12.14
C ASP A 68 -8.05 9.77 13.51
N GLU A 69 -7.40 9.27 14.58
CA GLU A 69 -7.90 9.19 15.97
C GLU A 69 -9.14 8.30 16.16
N LYS A 70 -9.61 7.57 15.13
CA LYS A 70 -10.76 6.67 15.18
C LYS A 70 -10.32 5.23 15.29
N ASP A 71 -10.89 4.49 16.22
CA ASP A 71 -10.73 3.05 16.31
C ASP A 71 -11.37 2.37 15.11
N ILE A 72 -10.54 1.71 14.31
CA ILE A 72 -10.97 0.97 13.12
C ILE A 72 -10.76 -0.54 13.26
N THR A 73 -10.39 -1.02 14.45
CA THR A 73 -9.99 -2.42 14.71
C THR A 73 -11.00 -3.42 14.15
N GLN A 74 -12.30 -3.17 14.36
CA GLN A 74 -13.37 -4.03 13.90
C GLN A 74 -14.03 -3.58 12.58
N SER A 75 -13.51 -2.50 11.95
CA SER A 75 -14.04 -2.00 10.70
C SER A 75 -13.71 -2.93 9.53
N ARG A 76 -14.69 -3.17 8.66
CA ARG A 76 -14.50 -3.98 7.45
C ARG A 76 -13.67 -3.24 6.39
N PRO A 77 -13.02 -3.92 5.42
CA PRO A 77 -12.17 -3.28 4.41
C PRO A 77 -12.88 -2.14 3.65
N TYR A 78 -14.14 -2.32 3.24
CA TYR A 78 -14.86 -1.28 2.51
C TYR A 78 -15.12 -0.01 3.35
N GLN A 79 -15.25 -0.14 4.67
CA GLN A 79 -15.40 1.00 5.59
C GLN A 79 -14.08 1.76 5.69
N ARG A 80 -12.95 1.04 5.79
CA ARG A 80 -11.60 1.62 5.80
C ARG A 80 -11.29 2.32 4.47
N ALA A 81 -11.67 1.72 3.34
CA ALA A 81 -11.56 2.36 2.04
C ALA A 81 -12.33 3.69 1.98
N LYS A 82 -13.55 3.76 2.52
CA LYS A 82 -14.32 5.02 2.65
C LYS A 82 -13.68 6.06 3.55
N MET A 83 -12.83 5.66 4.49
CA MET A 83 -12.07 6.58 5.36
C MET A 83 -10.81 7.12 4.67
N GLY A 84 -10.42 6.55 3.53
CA GLY A 84 -9.24 6.94 2.76
C GLY A 84 -8.05 6.00 2.92
N ILE A 85 -8.27 4.76 3.32
CA ILE A 85 -7.21 3.73 3.36
C ILE A 85 -7.30 2.90 2.08
N SER A 86 -6.30 2.97 1.20
CA SER A 86 -6.19 2.12 0.03
C SER A 86 -5.05 1.10 0.17
N ARG A 87 -5.04 0.09 -0.69
CA ARG A 87 -4.00 -0.94 -0.71
C ARG A 87 -3.76 -1.49 -2.10
N THR A 88 -2.48 -1.73 -2.42
CA THR A 88 -2.08 -2.67 -3.48
C THR A 88 -1.91 -4.06 -2.89
N PHE A 89 -1.99 -5.10 -3.71
CA PHE A 89 -1.83 -6.48 -3.25
C PHE A 89 -0.55 -7.09 -3.84
N GLN A 90 0.09 -7.98 -3.11
CA GLN A 90 1.29 -8.70 -3.57
C GLN A 90 1.02 -9.45 -4.90
N LYS A 91 -0.17 -10.06 -5.05
CA LYS A 91 -0.63 -10.62 -6.32
C LYS A 91 -1.53 -9.61 -7.01
N LEU A 92 -1.27 -9.39 -8.31
CA LEU A 92 -2.07 -8.46 -9.11
C LEU A 92 -3.54 -8.89 -9.15
N GLU A 93 -4.39 -8.09 -8.51
CA GLU A 93 -5.84 -8.29 -8.40
C GLU A 93 -6.59 -7.48 -9.49
N LEU A 94 -6.06 -7.49 -10.73
CA LEU A 94 -6.62 -6.75 -11.85
C LEU A 94 -7.59 -7.60 -12.68
N PHE A 95 -8.62 -6.95 -13.21
CA PHE A 95 -9.54 -7.56 -14.16
C PHE A 95 -8.88 -7.64 -15.53
N LYS A 96 -8.26 -8.79 -15.84
CA LYS A 96 -7.46 -9.00 -17.06
C LYS A 96 -8.25 -8.83 -18.35
N GLY A 97 -9.56 -9.09 -18.33
CA GLY A 97 -10.48 -8.93 -19.46
C GLY A 97 -11.08 -7.52 -19.59
N ALA A 98 -10.66 -6.57 -18.78
CA ALA A 98 -11.07 -5.18 -18.85
C ALA A 98 -9.91 -4.29 -19.29
N THR A 99 -10.22 -3.07 -19.76
CA THR A 99 -9.21 -2.08 -20.13
C THR A 99 -8.50 -1.51 -18.89
N VAL A 100 -7.38 -0.82 -19.10
CA VAL A 100 -6.68 -0.07 -18.04
C VAL A 100 -7.65 0.95 -17.42
N LEU A 101 -8.32 1.73 -18.25
CA LEU A 101 -9.27 2.74 -17.80
C LEU A 101 -10.41 2.15 -16.97
N ASP A 102 -10.96 1.00 -17.37
CA ASP A 102 -12.03 0.34 -16.62
C ASP A 102 -11.54 -0.17 -15.26
N ASN A 103 -10.32 -0.71 -15.18
CA ASN A 103 -9.71 -1.11 -13.91
C ASN A 103 -9.53 0.06 -12.95
N ILE A 104 -9.10 1.23 -13.45
CA ILE A 104 -8.95 2.44 -12.65
C ILE A 104 -10.32 2.95 -12.17
N ARG A 105 -11.33 2.97 -13.05
CA ARG A 105 -12.71 3.36 -12.71
C ARG A 105 -13.31 2.52 -11.61
N LEU A 106 -13.01 1.21 -11.55
CA LEU A 106 -13.46 0.35 -10.46
C LEU A 106 -12.94 0.82 -9.10
N GLY A 107 -11.69 1.30 -9.03
CA GLY A 107 -11.15 1.92 -7.82
C GLY A 107 -11.96 3.14 -7.36
N ARG A 108 -12.56 3.89 -8.30
CA ARG A 108 -13.35 5.09 -8.02
C ARG A 108 -14.80 4.82 -7.60
N HIS A 109 -15.27 3.58 -7.73
CA HIS A 109 -16.67 3.21 -7.51
C HIS A 109 -17.23 3.61 -6.14
N ILE A 110 -16.42 3.61 -5.08
CA ILE A 110 -16.88 3.99 -3.73
C ILE A 110 -17.30 5.47 -3.62
N HIS A 111 -16.87 6.33 -4.54
CA HIS A 111 -17.23 7.75 -4.58
C HIS A 111 -18.51 8.04 -5.38
N LEU A 112 -19.05 7.04 -6.11
CA LEU A 112 -20.30 7.19 -6.83
C LEU A 112 -21.46 7.24 -5.86
N LYS A 113 -22.16 8.39 -5.78
CA LYS A 113 -23.30 8.62 -4.90
C LYS A 113 -24.62 8.19 -5.53
N THR A 114 -24.65 7.92 -6.83
CA THR A 114 -25.84 7.56 -7.59
C THR A 114 -26.23 6.11 -7.34
N GLY A 115 -27.36 5.90 -6.65
CA GLY A 115 -27.97 4.58 -6.45
C GLY A 115 -28.63 4.03 -7.72
N LEU A 116 -28.94 2.73 -7.74
CA LEU A 116 -29.56 2.00 -8.85
C LEU A 116 -30.83 2.65 -9.44
N LEU A 117 -31.57 3.45 -8.65
CA LEU A 117 -32.80 4.12 -9.07
C LEU A 117 -32.55 5.45 -9.79
N SER A 118 -31.42 6.11 -9.59
CA SER A 118 -31.07 7.37 -10.25
C SER A 118 -30.28 7.15 -11.56
N GLY A 119 -29.69 5.97 -11.75
CA GLY A 119 -28.98 5.59 -12.98
C GLY A 119 -29.87 5.41 -14.20
N SER A 120 -31.20 5.25 -14.02
CA SER A 120 -32.17 5.16 -15.12
C SER A 120 -32.57 6.51 -15.72
N LEU A 121 -32.27 7.63 -15.04
CA LEU A 121 -32.48 9.00 -15.53
C LEU A 121 -31.11 9.68 -15.73
N TYR A 122 -30.51 9.44 -16.87
CA TYR A 122 -29.18 9.92 -17.30
C TYR A 122 -29.12 11.46 -17.50
N PHE A 123 -29.85 12.24 -16.67
CA PHE A 123 -29.96 13.69 -16.84
C PHE A 123 -29.39 14.47 -15.63
N GLY A 124 -28.43 15.34 -15.89
CA GLY A 124 -27.98 16.42 -15.01
C GLY A 124 -26.85 16.05 -14.04
N LYS A 125 -27.16 15.69 -12.80
CA LYS A 125 -26.18 15.48 -11.73
C LYS A 125 -25.27 14.26 -11.95
N THR A 126 -25.80 13.17 -12.45
CA THR A 126 -25.09 11.91 -12.70
C THR A 126 -24.01 12.09 -13.81
N ALA A 127 -24.40 12.77 -14.90
CA ALA A 127 -23.45 13.06 -15.99
C ALA A 127 -22.31 13.98 -15.54
N ARG A 128 -22.59 14.93 -14.64
CA ARG A 128 -21.56 15.84 -14.11
C ARG A 128 -20.60 15.13 -13.15
N GLU A 129 -21.12 14.28 -12.27
CA GLU A 129 -20.26 13.43 -11.40
C GLU A 129 -19.37 12.50 -12.24
N GLU A 130 -19.88 11.91 -13.32
CA GLU A 130 -19.11 11.03 -14.19
C GLU A 130 -18.00 11.79 -14.93
N ILE A 131 -18.28 13.01 -15.40
CA ILE A 131 -17.26 13.88 -16.02
C ILE A 131 -16.18 14.25 -14.99
N GLU A 132 -16.53 14.67 -13.78
CA GLU A 132 -15.58 15.00 -12.72
C GLU A 132 -14.71 13.79 -12.33
N HIS A 133 -15.28 12.59 -12.28
CA HIS A 133 -14.54 11.36 -12.01
C HIS A 133 -13.60 11.00 -13.17
N ARG A 134 -14.03 11.19 -14.41
CA ARG A 134 -13.22 10.95 -15.58
C ARG A 134 -12.05 11.93 -15.65
N ASP A 135 -12.31 13.22 -15.48
CA ASP A 135 -11.27 14.26 -15.47
C ASP A 135 -10.23 14.00 -14.38
N PHE A 136 -10.66 13.56 -13.19
CA PHE A 136 -9.74 13.17 -12.13
C PHE A 136 -8.84 12.00 -12.55
N ILE A 137 -9.40 10.95 -13.15
CA ILE A 137 -8.61 9.78 -13.58
C ILE A 137 -7.61 10.19 -14.67
N GLU A 138 -8.04 10.96 -15.66
CA GLU A 138 -7.20 11.35 -16.79
C GLU A 138 -6.06 12.27 -16.34
N ARG A 139 -6.35 13.34 -15.61
CA ARG A 139 -5.36 14.38 -15.28
C ARG A 139 -4.49 14.05 -14.07
N GLU A 140 -5.06 13.35 -13.08
CA GLU A 140 -4.37 13.16 -11.80
C GLU A 140 -3.71 11.77 -11.70
N ILE A 141 -4.18 10.78 -12.44
CA ILE A 141 -3.69 9.41 -12.29
C ILE A 141 -2.96 8.93 -13.54
N ILE A 142 -3.59 9.08 -14.72
CA ILE A 142 -3.03 8.59 -15.98
C ILE A 142 -1.77 9.35 -16.33
N ASP A 143 -1.80 10.68 -16.18
CA ASP A 143 -0.65 11.55 -16.44
C ASP A 143 0.48 11.26 -15.43
N LEU A 144 0.17 11.21 -14.13
CA LEU A 144 1.15 10.92 -13.06
C LEU A 144 1.93 9.61 -13.31
N LEU A 145 1.21 8.55 -13.68
CA LEU A 145 1.79 7.22 -13.86
C LEU A 145 2.24 6.93 -15.29
N GLU A 146 2.16 7.92 -16.19
CA GLU A 146 2.63 7.85 -17.58
C GLU A 146 1.99 6.68 -18.36
N ILE A 147 0.69 6.40 -18.13
CA ILE A 147 -0.03 5.26 -18.72
C ILE A 147 -1.06 5.65 -19.79
N GLU A 148 -1.03 6.88 -20.32
CA GLU A 148 -1.95 7.34 -21.35
C GLU A 148 -1.94 6.43 -22.58
N HIS A 149 -0.76 6.03 -23.04
CA HIS A 149 -0.56 5.23 -24.26
C HIS A 149 -1.11 3.80 -24.17
N ILE A 150 -1.52 3.34 -22.98
CA ILE A 150 -2.10 2.00 -22.75
C ILE A 150 -3.53 2.04 -22.20
N ARG A 151 -4.12 3.21 -21.97
CA ARG A 151 -5.40 3.37 -21.25
C ARG A 151 -6.55 2.54 -21.80
N ASP A 152 -6.58 2.32 -23.12
CA ASP A 152 -7.63 1.55 -23.82
C ASP A 152 -7.23 0.08 -24.06
N LYS A 153 -6.00 -0.33 -23.66
CA LYS A 153 -5.53 -1.71 -23.81
C LYS A 153 -6.10 -2.60 -22.73
N MET A 154 -6.34 -3.86 -23.06
CA MET A 154 -6.71 -4.90 -22.09
C MET A 154 -5.55 -5.18 -21.15
N VAL A 155 -5.79 -5.14 -19.84
CA VAL A 155 -4.76 -5.31 -18.81
C VAL A 155 -4.03 -6.65 -18.95
N GLY A 156 -4.73 -7.72 -19.31
CA GLY A 156 -4.13 -9.04 -19.47
C GLY A 156 -3.10 -9.15 -20.61
N MET A 157 -3.03 -8.16 -21.52
CA MET A 157 -2.07 -8.12 -22.62
C MET A 157 -0.82 -7.27 -22.30
N LEU A 158 -0.79 -6.61 -21.15
CA LEU A 158 0.30 -5.72 -20.77
C LEU A 158 1.48 -6.49 -20.17
N PRO A 159 2.72 -6.02 -20.37
CA PRO A 159 3.88 -6.42 -19.57
C PRO A 159 3.62 -6.28 -18.08
N TYR A 160 4.31 -7.07 -17.27
CA TYR A 160 4.09 -7.12 -15.83
C TYR A 160 4.28 -5.76 -15.12
N GLY A 161 5.34 -5.02 -15.47
CA GLY A 161 5.59 -3.68 -14.90
C GLY A 161 4.46 -2.69 -15.18
N LEU A 162 3.88 -2.71 -16.39
CA LEU A 162 2.71 -1.88 -16.71
C LEU A 162 1.46 -2.33 -15.94
N GLN A 163 1.28 -3.64 -15.70
CA GLN A 163 0.20 -4.11 -14.83
C GLN A 163 0.37 -3.59 -13.39
N LYS A 164 1.60 -3.55 -12.86
CA LYS A 164 1.90 -2.97 -11.54
C LYS A 164 1.56 -1.47 -11.48
N ARG A 165 1.87 -0.70 -12.54
CA ARG A 165 1.44 0.72 -12.63
C ARG A 165 -0.09 0.86 -12.62
N VAL A 166 -0.81 -0.01 -13.32
CA VAL A 166 -2.29 -0.02 -13.32
C VAL A 166 -2.85 -0.39 -11.95
N GLU A 167 -2.21 -1.28 -11.20
CA GLU A 167 -2.60 -1.60 -9.83
C GLU A 167 -2.45 -0.38 -8.91
N LEU A 168 -1.33 0.34 -9.01
CA LEU A 168 -1.12 1.59 -8.28
C LEU A 168 -2.16 2.64 -8.69
N ALA A 169 -2.42 2.80 -10.00
CA ALA A 169 -3.45 3.70 -10.52
C ALA A 169 -4.84 3.41 -9.90
N ARG A 170 -5.22 2.13 -9.82
CA ARG A 170 -6.49 1.72 -9.21
C ARG A 170 -6.55 2.04 -7.73
N ALA A 171 -5.43 1.89 -7.00
CA ALA A 171 -5.36 2.25 -5.59
C ALA A 171 -5.46 3.77 -5.38
N LEU A 172 -4.85 4.57 -6.27
CA LEU A 172 -4.93 6.03 -6.27
C LEU A 172 -6.33 6.55 -6.64
N ALA A 173 -7.09 5.80 -7.44
CA ALA A 173 -8.45 6.18 -7.80
C ALA A 173 -9.39 6.32 -6.59
N LEU A 174 -9.07 5.70 -5.46
CA LEU A 174 -9.71 5.92 -4.17
C LEU A 174 -9.47 7.32 -3.60
N ASN A 175 -8.55 8.12 -4.17
CA ASN A 175 -8.08 9.37 -3.59
C ASN A 175 -7.69 9.21 -2.11
N PRO A 176 -6.71 8.33 -1.81
CA PRO A 176 -6.45 7.88 -0.46
C PRO A 176 -5.71 8.93 0.38
N LYS A 177 -5.97 8.93 1.68
CA LYS A 177 -5.17 9.64 2.68
C LYS A 177 -3.91 8.85 3.04
N ILE A 178 -4.03 7.52 3.03
CA ILE A 178 -2.94 6.57 3.27
C ILE A 178 -3.03 5.42 2.27
N ILE A 179 -1.90 5.04 1.70
CA ILE A 179 -1.78 3.91 0.80
C ILE A 179 -0.86 2.84 1.41
N LEU A 180 -1.33 1.59 1.41
CA LEU A 180 -0.59 0.42 1.86
C LEU A 180 -0.05 -0.29 0.62
N LEU A 181 1.27 -0.29 0.45
CA LEU A 181 1.98 -0.85 -0.69
C LEU A 181 2.65 -2.17 -0.27
N ASP A 182 2.17 -3.29 -0.82
CA ASP A 182 2.66 -4.63 -0.46
C ASP A 182 3.55 -5.17 -1.60
N GLU A 183 4.86 -5.03 -1.45
CA GLU A 183 5.91 -5.42 -2.40
C GLU A 183 5.66 -4.87 -3.83
N PRO A 184 5.48 -3.53 -3.98
CA PRO A 184 5.18 -2.94 -5.29
C PRO A 184 6.30 -3.11 -6.30
N LEU A 185 7.55 -3.30 -5.85
CA LEU A 185 8.73 -3.44 -6.70
C LEU A 185 9.03 -4.88 -7.11
N ALA A 186 8.38 -5.86 -6.49
CA ALA A 186 8.66 -7.27 -6.74
C ALA A 186 8.43 -7.65 -8.21
N GLY A 187 9.45 -8.24 -8.84
CA GLY A 187 9.40 -8.73 -10.23
C GLY A 187 9.58 -7.67 -11.30
N LEU A 188 9.92 -6.44 -10.93
CA LEU A 188 10.26 -5.35 -11.84
C LEU A 188 11.74 -5.39 -12.24
N ASN A 189 12.07 -4.89 -13.43
CA ASN A 189 13.46 -4.61 -13.81
C ASN A 189 13.94 -3.29 -13.20
N LEU A 190 15.23 -2.96 -13.33
CA LEU A 190 15.85 -1.80 -12.67
C LEU A 190 15.15 -0.47 -13.05
N GLU A 191 14.89 -0.25 -14.34
CA GLU A 191 14.22 0.96 -14.84
C GLU A 191 12.78 1.07 -14.28
N GLU A 192 12.04 -0.03 -14.29
CA GLU A 192 10.68 -0.10 -13.73
C GLU A 192 10.67 0.13 -12.20
N VAL A 193 11.72 -0.32 -11.48
CA VAL A 193 11.90 -0.06 -10.04
C VAL A 193 12.13 1.44 -9.78
N GLU A 194 13.02 2.08 -10.56
CA GLU A 194 13.29 3.52 -10.44
C GLU A 194 12.02 4.35 -10.72
N ASP A 195 11.28 4.01 -11.78
CA ASP A 195 10.00 4.65 -12.10
C ASP A 195 8.98 4.49 -10.97
N MET A 196 8.81 3.28 -10.43
CA MET A 196 7.86 3.02 -9.35
C MET A 196 8.24 3.76 -8.07
N ALA A 197 9.53 3.83 -7.74
CA ALA A 197 10.03 4.59 -6.60
C ALA A 197 9.74 6.10 -6.78
N ARG A 198 9.96 6.63 -7.98
CA ARG A 198 9.62 8.02 -8.33
C ARG A 198 8.11 8.27 -8.17
N PHE A 199 7.24 7.42 -8.69
CA PHE A 199 5.79 7.58 -8.52
C PHE A 199 5.36 7.56 -7.04
N ILE A 200 5.99 6.73 -6.20
CA ILE A 200 5.71 6.72 -4.76
C ILE A 200 6.12 8.04 -4.11
N LEU A 201 7.26 8.62 -4.50
CA LEU A 201 7.70 9.93 -4.04
C LEU A 201 6.74 11.03 -4.51
N ASP A 202 6.36 11.04 -5.79
CA ASP A 202 5.44 12.04 -6.35
C ASP A 202 4.09 12.00 -5.62
N ILE A 203 3.53 10.82 -5.35
CA ILE A 203 2.28 10.63 -4.59
C ILE A 203 2.41 11.16 -3.15
N ASN A 204 3.59 11.07 -2.56
CA ASN A 204 3.82 11.54 -1.20
C ASN A 204 4.08 13.05 -1.13
N GLU A 205 4.85 13.61 -2.07
CA GLU A 205 5.39 14.97 -2.01
C GLU A 205 4.55 16.01 -2.74
N GLU A 206 3.86 15.64 -3.83
CA GLU A 206 3.06 16.58 -4.60
C GLU A 206 1.90 17.15 -3.78
N GLU A 207 1.70 18.46 -3.86
CA GLU A 207 0.68 19.20 -3.12
C GLU A 207 -0.73 18.62 -3.32
N ARG A 208 -0.99 18.09 -4.51
CA ARG A 208 -2.27 17.49 -4.88
C ARG A 208 -2.56 16.20 -4.12
N TRP A 209 -1.54 15.39 -3.85
CA TRP A 209 -1.69 14.06 -3.25
C TRP A 209 -1.41 14.06 -1.76
N GLN A 210 -0.18 14.39 -1.36
CA GLN A 210 0.29 14.38 0.04
C GLN A 210 -0.12 13.10 0.79
N THR A 211 -0.09 11.97 0.07
CA THR A 211 -0.57 10.70 0.60
C THR A 211 0.48 10.08 1.50
N THR A 212 0.09 9.68 2.69
CA THR A 212 0.93 8.87 3.58
C THR A 212 1.12 7.48 2.97
N CYS A 213 2.36 6.97 2.98
CA CYS A 213 2.67 5.66 2.40
C CYS A 213 3.16 4.69 3.48
N VAL A 214 2.56 3.51 3.54
CA VAL A 214 3.11 2.37 4.29
C VAL A 214 3.60 1.36 3.28
N LEU A 215 4.92 1.18 3.20
CA LEU A 215 5.58 0.35 2.20
C LEU A 215 6.13 -0.93 2.85
N VAL A 216 5.72 -2.08 2.36
CA VAL A 216 6.38 -3.36 2.65
C VAL A 216 7.27 -3.69 1.48
N GLU A 217 8.58 -3.78 1.71
CA GLU A 217 9.55 -4.09 0.68
C GLU A 217 10.74 -4.88 1.24
N HIS A 218 11.46 -5.52 0.33
CA HIS A 218 12.70 -6.24 0.62
C HIS A 218 13.90 -5.70 -0.18
N ASP A 219 13.68 -4.80 -1.13
CA ASP A 219 14.77 -4.05 -1.79
C ASP A 219 15.27 -2.95 -0.86
N MET A 220 16.38 -3.25 -0.18
CA MET A 220 16.96 -2.35 0.80
C MET A 220 17.49 -1.05 0.16
N GLY A 221 17.92 -1.08 -1.11
CA GLY A 221 18.37 0.12 -1.81
C GLY A 221 17.26 1.15 -1.88
N VAL A 222 16.12 0.78 -2.47
CA VAL A 222 14.97 1.68 -2.59
C VAL A 222 14.40 2.09 -1.24
N VAL A 223 14.27 1.14 -0.28
CA VAL A 223 13.78 1.46 1.07
C VAL A 223 14.65 2.54 1.74
N MET A 224 15.99 2.44 1.63
CA MET A 224 16.89 3.43 2.22
C MET A 224 16.80 4.80 1.55
N ASP A 225 16.50 4.83 0.24
CA ASP A 225 16.47 6.06 -0.54
C ASP A 225 15.18 6.87 -0.35
N ILE A 226 14.00 6.18 -0.26
CA ILE A 226 12.72 6.88 -0.25
C ILE A 226 12.04 6.96 1.11
N SER A 227 12.46 6.17 2.11
CA SER A 227 11.74 6.11 3.39
C SER A 227 12.15 7.21 4.37
N HIS A 228 11.19 7.79 5.04
CA HIS A 228 11.44 8.69 6.18
C HIS A 228 11.81 7.91 7.43
N ARG A 229 11.14 6.79 7.66
CA ARG A 229 11.37 5.91 8.81
C ARG A 229 11.11 4.45 8.42
N VAL A 230 11.86 3.56 9.04
CA VAL A 230 11.83 2.11 8.75
C VAL A 230 11.60 1.34 10.05
N MET A 231 10.74 0.33 9.98
CA MET A 231 10.54 -0.67 11.03
C MET A 231 10.94 -2.05 10.52
N ALA A 232 11.77 -2.75 11.29
CA ALA A 232 12.16 -4.11 10.98
C ALA A 232 11.37 -5.12 11.82
N LEU A 233 10.79 -6.11 11.15
CA LEU A 233 10.08 -7.25 11.76
C LEU A 233 10.90 -8.53 11.60
N ASN A 234 10.85 -9.39 12.63
CA ASN A 234 11.37 -10.74 12.56
C ASN A 234 10.50 -11.67 13.43
N PHE A 235 10.06 -12.81 12.88
CA PHE A 235 9.19 -13.78 13.56
C PHE A 235 8.01 -13.17 14.33
N GLY A 236 7.35 -12.17 13.73
CA GLY A 236 6.18 -11.51 14.33
C GLY A 236 6.50 -10.47 15.40
N GLU A 237 7.75 -10.13 15.63
CA GLU A 237 8.19 -9.11 16.60
C GLU A 237 8.87 -7.93 15.90
N LYS A 238 8.72 -6.74 16.48
CA LYS A 238 9.47 -5.55 16.08
C LYS A 238 10.89 -5.61 16.66
N ILE A 239 11.91 -5.70 15.81
CA ILE A 239 13.31 -5.79 16.25
C ILE A 239 14.07 -4.47 16.14
N ALA A 240 13.59 -3.54 15.33
CA ALA A 240 14.15 -2.20 15.22
C ALA A 240 13.11 -1.23 14.65
N GLU A 241 13.27 0.06 14.94
CA GLU A 241 12.56 1.17 14.31
C GLU A 241 13.43 2.43 14.42
N GLY A 242 13.52 3.21 13.33
CA GLY A 242 14.31 4.43 13.29
C GLY A 242 14.46 4.95 11.87
N THR A 243 15.41 5.86 11.68
CA THR A 243 15.81 6.31 10.33
C THR A 243 16.37 5.13 9.52
N PRO A 244 16.34 5.20 8.18
CA PRO A 244 16.93 4.15 7.33
C PRO A 244 18.34 3.75 7.76
N LEU A 245 19.21 4.74 8.01
CA LEU A 245 20.62 4.50 8.42
C LEU A 245 20.75 3.84 9.80
N GLU A 246 19.88 4.16 10.75
CA GLU A 246 19.88 3.53 12.07
C GLU A 246 19.47 2.07 11.99
N VAL A 247 18.42 1.78 11.22
CA VAL A 247 17.91 0.41 11.05
C VAL A 247 18.89 -0.44 10.26
N GLN A 248 19.54 0.10 9.21
CA GLN A 248 20.54 -0.61 8.42
C GLN A 248 21.75 -1.06 9.26
N LYS A 249 22.16 -0.26 10.24
CA LYS A 249 23.30 -0.54 11.12
C LYS A 249 22.94 -1.34 12.35
N ASN A 250 21.66 -1.65 12.56
CA ASN A 250 21.20 -2.34 13.77
C ASN A 250 21.64 -3.82 13.74
N PRO A 251 22.40 -4.31 14.77
CA PRO A 251 22.91 -5.68 14.80
C PRO A 251 21.81 -6.75 14.72
N ASN A 252 20.63 -6.50 15.31
CA ASN A 252 19.50 -7.44 15.29
C ASN A 252 18.92 -7.57 13.88
N VAL A 253 18.87 -6.47 13.12
CA VAL A 253 18.42 -6.47 11.73
C VAL A 253 19.41 -7.23 10.85
N ILE A 254 20.70 -6.92 10.98
CA ILE A 254 21.77 -7.61 10.22
C ILE A 254 21.71 -9.12 10.48
N LYS A 255 21.58 -9.52 11.77
CA LYS A 255 21.49 -10.94 12.15
C LYS A 255 20.24 -11.63 11.56
N ALA A 256 19.09 -10.95 11.54
CA ALA A 256 17.86 -11.51 11.00
C ALA A 256 17.98 -11.82 9.49
N TYR A 257 18.65 -10.97 8.72
CA TYR A 257 18.89 -11.20 7.30
C TYR A 257 20.01 -12.20 6.99
N LEU A 258 21.09 -12.23 7.80
CA LEU A 258 22.18 -13.21 7.65
C LEU A 258 21.72 -14.62 7.99
N GLY A 259 20.85 -14.79 8.99
CA GLY A 259 20.29 -16.09 9.35
C GLY A 259 19.46 -16.70 8.23
N GLU A 260 18.71 -15.90 7.47
CA GLU A 260 17.96 -16.36 6.28
C GLU A 260 18.91 -16.89 5.18
N ALA A 261 20.08 -16.26 5.02
CA ALA A 261 21.07 -16.71 4.04
C ALA A 261 21.67 -18.08 4.41
N GLU A 262 21.94 -18.32 5.69
CA GLU A 262 22.46 -19.62 6.17
C GLU A 262 21.45 -20.75 6.00
N ASP A 263 20.15 -20.52 6.27
CA ASP A 263 19.09 -21.52 6.10
C ASP A 263 18.90 -21.91 4.62
N LEU A 264 19.11 -20.98 3.67
CA LEU A 264 19.06 -21.27 2.24
C LEU A 264 20.21 -22.19 1.76
N TYR A 265 21.37 -22.16 2.42
CA TYR A 265 22.49 -23.06 2.11
C TYR A 265 22.33 -24.46 2.71
N VAL A 266 21.61 -24.58 3.84
CA VAL A 266 21.36 -25.88 4.52
C VAL A 266 20.30 -26.70 3.80
N THR A 267 19.28 -26.07 3.21
CA THR A 267 18.18 -26.75 2.51
C THR A 267 18.54 -27.23 1.09
N ARG A 268 19.72 -26.92 0.58
CA ARG A 268 20.21 -27.36 -0.75
C ARG A 268 21.19 -28.55 -0.70
N ARG A 269 21.29 -29.26 0.43
CA ARG A 269 22.07 -30.52 0.54
C ARG A 269 21.18 -31.73 0.65
#